data_f9646925e1b5c8d8bfda22d6c9c76783
#
_entry.id   f9646925e1b5c8d8bfda22d6c9c76783
#
_cell.length_a   1.000
_cell.length_b   1.000
_cell.length_c   1.000
_cell.angle_alpha   90.00
_cell.angle_beta   90.00
_cell.angle_gamma   90.00
#
_symmetry.space_group_name_H-M   'P 1'
#
loop_
_entity.id
_entity.type
_entity.pdbx_description
1 polymer ?
#
loop_
_entity_poly.entity_id
_entity_poly.type
_entity_poly.pdbx_seq_one_letter_code
_entity_poly.pdbx_strand_id
1 'polypeptide(L)'
;ADAAHGARAQSKGVITQSAAVISMVILGSTIDDQQAREVAMMVPAMGAQMLTQKYGRDAERESDEYGMRYMSEAGYDPQGAVELQKTFVELSEGRNQDWMSGLFASHPPSQERVDNNRKTARKLPEGGETGRERYQQKTAYLRRVQPAYEAYDEAQKALADDKPAQAQEKLNQALAIEPREALFHDLQGDLYALNKKTDKALASYQKAIRYDPGFFYGHLRKGQMEYELNRYSPAKESLNTSLELMPTAEAHYLLGMLAKRQGDQAAAMEHFKTAAQSDSETGKKAIDEVVQMDLEKNPSNYIASRPAVDKKGAVWAQFKNQTGVAVRDIEISFMWLDEQGQTRQGVKRNKETLEGGKWYQVPIGISLANPGELNNRVRTQVTAAKIAK
;
A
#
# COMPACT_ATOMS: atom_id res chain seq x y z
N ALA A 1 10.22 -33.71 -2.01
CA ALA A 1 9.47 -34.47 -1.00
C ALA A 1 8.34 -33.63 -0.41
N ASP A 2 8.61 -32.42 0.08
CA ASP A 2 7.61 -31.54 0.72
C ASP A 2 6.37 -31.25 -0.14
N ALA A 3 6.53 -30.94 -1.43
CA ALA A 3 5.40 -30.66 -2.31
C ALA A 3 4.44 -31.86 -2.48
N ALA A 4 4.97 -33.08 -2.55
CA ALA A 4 4.17 -34.29 -2.68
C ALA A 4 3.47 -34.64 -1.36
N HIS A 5 4.12 -34.39 -0.21
CA HIS A 5 3.55 -34.60 1.11
C HIS A 5 2.48 -33.55 1.45
N GLY A 6 2.72 -32.28 1.10
CA GLY A 6 1.74 -31.20 1.23
C GLY A 6 0.45 -31.52 0.47
N ALA A 7 0.55 -31.98 -0.77
CA ALA A 7 -0.62 -32.36 -1.57
C ALA A 7 -1.39 -33.56 -0.97
N ARG A 8 -0.68 -34.57 -0.43
CA ARG A 8 -1.30 -35.71 0.27
C ARG A 8 -1.96 -35.32 1.59
N ALA A 9 -1.31 -34.45 2.36
CA ALA A 9 -1.87 -33.93 3.61
C ALA A 9 -3.12 -33.09 3.37
N GLN A 10 -3.12 -32.21 2.36
CA GLN A 10 -4.28 -31.44 1.98
C GLN A 10 -5.45 -32.32 1.51
N SER A 11 -5.20 -33.31 0.65
CA SER A 11 -6.25 -34.20 0.15
C SER A 11 -6.88 -35.04 1.30
N LYS A 12 -6.05 -35.54 2.22
CA LYS A 12 -6.55 -36.26 3.41
C LYS A 12 -7.30 -35.32 4.36
N GLY A 13 -6.80 -34.09 4.56
CA GLY A 13 -7.47 -33.07 5.36
C GLY A 13 -8.83 -32.70 4.80
N VAL A 14 -8.96 -32.50 3.50
CA VAL A 14 -10.24 -32.23 2.82
C VAL A 14 -11.21 -33.37 2.97
N ILE A 15 -10.77 -34.66 2.78
CA ILE A 15 -11.62 -35.85 2.95
C ILE A 15 -12.07 -35.97 4.41
N THR A 16 -11.18 -35.75 5.38
CA THR A 16 -11.50 -35.84 6.81
C THR A 16 -12.47 -34.75 7.25
N GLN A 17 -12.27 -33.50 6.76
CA GLN A 17 -13.21 -32.40 7.03
C GLN A 17 -14.57 -32.64 6.39
N SER A 18 -14.61 -33.13 5.15
CA SER A 18 -15.86 -33.45 4.46
C SER A 18 -16.63 -34.57 5.20
N ALA A 19 -15.94 -35.61 5.66
CA ALA A 19 -16.55 -36.68 6.48
C ALA A 19 -17.07 -36.15 7.82
N ALA A 20 -16.35 -35.24 8.47
CA ALA A 20 -16.77 -34.60 9.71
C ALA A 20 -18.02 -33.72 9.50
N VAL A 21 -18.08 -32.96 8.42
CA VAL A 21 -19.24 -32.11 8.07
C VAL A 21 -20.48 -33.01 7.80
N ILE A 22 -20.31 -34.08 7.04
CA ILE A 22 -21.41 -35.05 6.78
C ILE A 22 -21.88 -35.68 8.09
N SER A 23 -20.97 -36.09 8.97
CA SER A 23 -21.31 -36.63 10.28
C SER A 23 -22.04 -35.65 11.19
N MET A 24 -21.62 -34.37 11.17
CA MET A 24 -22.31 -33.28 11.89
C MET A 24 -23.74 -33.06 11.39
N VAL A 25 -23.95 -33.09 10.06
CA VAL A 25 -25.28 -32.89 9.47
C VAL A 25 -26.19 -34.06 9.85
N ILE A 26 -25.69 -35.31 9.77
CA ILE A 26 -26.48 -36.51 10.14
C ILE A 26 -26.81 -36.51 11.63
N LEU A 27 -25.85 -36.26 12.52
CA LEU A 27 -26.07 -36.22 13.96
C LEU A 27 -26.97 -35.04 14.35
N GLY A 28 -26.77 -33.87 13.79
CA GLY A 28 -27.59 -32.71 14.08
C GLY A 28 -29.05 -32.84 13.64
N SER A 29 -29.36 -33.66 12.63
CA SER A 29 -30.72 -33.90 12.14
C SER A 29 -31.48 -34.96 12.93
N THR A 30 -30.81 -35.79 13.77
CA THR A 30 -31.40 -36.93 14.49
C THR A 30 -31.56 -36.70 15.99
N ILE A 31 -31.08 -35.58 16.53
CA ILE A 31 -31.12 -35.28 17.97
C ILE A 31 -32.06 -34.09 18.22
N ASP A 32 -33.10 -34.29 19.05
CA ASP A 32 -34.09 -33.26 19.36
C ASP A 32 -33.65 -32.26 20.46
N ASP A 33 -32.73 -32.64 21.33
CA ASP A 33 -32.19 -31.79 22.38
C ASP A 33 -31.09 -30.89 21.85
N GLN A 34 -31.24 -29.56 22.03
CA GLN A 34 -30.34 -28.58 21.50
C GLN A 34 -28.91 -28.66 22.09
N GLN A 35 -28.80 -28.91 23.41
CA GLN A 35 -27.47 -29.03 24.05
C GLN A 35 -26.78 -30.34 23.66
N ALA A 36 -27.52 -31.42 23.62
CA ALA A 36 -27.00 -32.73 23.16
C ALA A 36 -26.59 -32.69 21.68
N ARG A 37 -27.33 -31.90 20.85
CA ARG A 37 -27.01 -31.67 19.44
C ARG A 37 -25.70 -30.89 19.26
N GLU A 38 -25.46 -29.84 20.04
CA GLU A 38 -24.22 -29.05 20.01
C GLU A 38 -23.00 -29.91 20.39
N VAL A 39 -23.10 -30.72 21.45
CA VAL A 39 -22.03 -31.64 21.87
C VAL A 39 -21.77 -32.71 20.82
N ALA A 40 -22.83 -33.31 20.25
CA ALA A 40 -22.68 -34.32 19.22
C ALA A 40 -22.07 -33.79 17.91
N MET A 41 -22.29 -32.54 17.58
CA MET A 41 -21.64 -31.88 16.41
C MET A 41 -20.17 -31.55 16.65
N MET A 42 -19.74 -31.34 17.90
CA MET A 42 -18.32 -31.02 18.22
C MET A 42 -17.39 -32.23 18.11
N VAL A 43 -17.85 -33.43 18.46
CA VAL A 43 -17.01 -34.63 18.49
C VAL A 43 -16.38 -35.00 17.14
N PRO A 44 -17.11 -35.02 16.01
CA PRO A 44 -16.49 -35.28 14.70
C PRO A 44 -15.49 -34.22 14.26
N ALA A 45 -15.73 -32.92 14.59
CA ALA A 45 -14.84 -31.83 14.26
C ALA A 45 -13.50 -31.94 15.03
N MET A 46 -13.55 -32.27 16.32
CA MET A 46 -12.34 -32.52 17.14
C MET A 46 -11.56 -33.74 16.63
N GLY A 47 -12.25 -34.82 16.26
CA GLY A 47 -11.61 -35.99 15.66
C GLY A 47 -10.93 -35.70 14.33
N ALA A 48 -11.57 -34.92 13.44
CA ALA A 48 -11.00 -34.48 12.18
C ALA A 48 -9.75 -33.60 12.37
N GLN A 49 -9.79 -32.68 13.33
CA GLN A 49 -8.65 -31.83 13.65
C GLN A 49 -7.47 -32.63 14.23
N MET A 50 -7.71 -33.58 15.12
CA MET A 50 -6.67 -34.46 15.66
C MET A 50 -6.02 -35.32 14.57
N LEU A 51 -6.81 -35.88 13.64
CA LEU A 51 -6.29 -36.65 12.51
C LEU A 51 -5.44 -35.77 11.58
N THR A 52 -5.91 -34.55 11.25
CA THR A 52 -5.15 -33.64 10.39
C THR A 52 -3.81 -33.24 11.02
N GLN A 53 -3.77 -32.97 12.34
CA GLN A 53 -2.54 -32.70 13.07
C GLN A 53 -1.59 -33.91 13.11
N LYS A 54 -2.11 -35.11 13.27
CA LYS A 54 -1.29 -36.34 13.22
C LYS A 54 -0.66 -36.53 11.85
N TYR A 55 -1.42 -36.39 10.78
CA TYR A 55 -0.89 -36.50 9.41
C TYR A 55 0.14 -35.41 9.10
N GLY A 56 -0.04 -34.21 9.62
CA GLY A 56 0.96 -33.13 9.49
C GLY A 56 2.31 -33.53 10.13
N ARG A 57 2.30 -34.03 11.36
CA ARG A 57 3.50 -34.48 12.07
C ARG A 57 4.20 -35.67 11.41
N ASP A 58 3.44 -36.61 10.88
CA ASP A 58 4.00 -37.76 10.17
C ASP A 58 4.66 -37.31 8.84
N ALA A 59 4.06 -36.37 8.12
CA ALA A 59 4.64 -35.79 6.93
C ALA A 59 5.93 -35.02 7.23
N GLU A 60 5.98 -34.25 8.32
CA GLU A 60 7.21 -33.55 8.75
C GLU A 60 8.35 -34.54 9.06
N ARG A 61 8.05 -35.64 9.78
CA ARG A 61 9.07 -36.68 10.07
C ARG A 61 9.57 -37.36 8.79
N GLU A 62 8.67 -37.68 7.87
CA GLU A 62 9.02 -38.31 6.59
C GLU A 62 9.84 -37.36 5.73
N SER A 63 9.49 -36.06 5.72
CA SER A 63 10.24 -35.02 5.02
C SER A 63 11.64 -34.84 5.59
N ASP A 64 11.76 -34.77 6.92
CA ASP A 64 13.05 -34.70 7.61
C ASP A 64 13.93 -35.92 7.26
N GLU A 65 13.37 -37.14 7.29
CA GLU A 65 14.12 -38.38 6.98
C GLU A 65 14.63 -38.40 5.55
N TYR A 66 13.77 -38.07 4.56
CA TYR A 66 14.18 -38.01 3.15
C TYR A 66 15.18 -36.86 2.92
N GLY A 67 14.97 -35.71 3.52
CA GLY A 67 15.88 -34.57 3.43
C GLY A 67 17.29 -34.96 3.90
N MET A 68 17.40 -35.64 5.04
CA MET A 68 18.67 -36.09 5.58
C MET A 68 19.34 -37.16 4.71
N ARG A 69 18.58 -38.07 4.09
CA ARG A 69 19.13 -39.04 3.11
C ARG A 69 19.70 -38.33 1.90
N TYR A 70 18.96 -37.36 1.32
CA TYR A 70 19.45 -36.59 0.19
C TYR A 70 20.68 -35.75 0.52
N MET A 71 20.75 -35.18 1.73
CA MET A 71 21.94 -34.50 2.21
C MET A 71 23.14 -35.46 2.20
N SER A 72 22.98 -36.66 2.79
CA SER A 72 24.02 -37.68 2.85
C SER A 72 24.48 -38.17 1.47
N GLU A 73 23.53 -38.46 0.58
CA GLU A 73 23.78 -38.84 -0.82
C GLU A 73 24.51 -37.75 -1.60
N ALA A 74 24.23 -36.48 -1.32
CA ALA A 74 24.89 -35.33 -1.90
C ALA A 74 26.26 -35.01 -1.25
N GLY A 75 26.72 -35.83 -0.27
CA GLY A 75 28.00 -35.64 0.41
C GLY A 75 27.98 -34.64 1.56
N TYR A 76 26.79 -34.17 2.01
CA TYR A 76 26.65 -33.30 3.18
C TYR A 76 26.48 -34.12 4.46
N ASP A 77 26.90 -33.54 5.58
CA ASP A 77 26.77 -34.14 6.92
C ASP A 77 25.32 -34.07 7.40
N PRO A 78 24.61 -35.20 7.61
CA PRO A 78 23.25 -35.25 8.11
C PRO A 78 23.06 -34.61 9.48
N GLN A 79 24.12 -34.48 10.29
CA GLN A 79 24.11 -33.78 11.58
C GLN A 79 23.69 -32.31 11.43
N GLY A 80 23.94 -31.71 10.28
CA GLY A 80 23.46 -30.36 9.97
C GLY A 80 21.95 -30.18 10.11
N ALA A 81 21.15 -31.20 9.75
CA ALA A 81 19.69 -31.17 9.94
C ALA A 81 19.28 -31.23 11.42
N VAL A 82 20.04 -31.97 12.23
CA VAL A 82 19.84 -32.03 13.69
C VAL A 82 20.09 -30.68 14.34
N GLU A 83 21.22 -30.06 13.98
CA GLU A 83 21.57 -28.73 14.51
C GLU A 83 20.60 -27.65 14.06
N LEU A 84 20.11 -27.70 12.81
CA LEU A 84 19.08 -26.77 12.33
C LEU A 84 17.79 -26.89 13.17
N GLN A 85 17.31 -28.11 13.44
CA GLN A 85 16.11 -28.30 14.26
C GLN A 85 16.30 -27.85 15.71
N LYS A 86 17.49 -28.04 16.31
CA LYS A 86 17.80 -27.47 17.63
C LYS A 86 17.71 -25.94 17.61
N THR A 87 18.32 -25.30 16.62
CA THR A 87 18.25 -23.84 16.45
C THR A 87 16.81 -23.36 16.32
N PHE A 88 15.97 -24.08 15.58
CA PHE A 88 14.55 -23.72 15.45
C PHE A 88 13.78 -23.87 16.77
N VAL A 89 14.07 -24.89 17.58
CA VAL A 89 13.50 -25.02 18.92
C VAL A 89 13.91 -23.85 19.81
N GLU A 90 15.19 -23.52 19.88
CA GLU A 90 15.71 -22.39 20.64
C GLU A 90 15.07 -21.05 20.21
N LEU A 91 14.95 -20.80 18.90
CA LEU A 91 14.31 -19.60 18.35
C LEU A 91 12.82 -19.54 18.66
N SER A 92 12.13 -20.69 18.69
CA SER A 92 10.68 -20.74 19.00
C SER A 92 10.37 -20.42 20.48
N GLU A 93 11.32 -20.63 21.39
CA GLU A 93 11.21 -20.29 22.81
C GLU A 93 11.47 -18.79 23.08
N GLY A 94 12.15 -18.09 22.17
CA GLY A 94 12.38 -16.65 22.23
C GLY A 94 11.14 -15.84 21.79
N ARG A 95 10.60 -15.00 22.68
CA ARG A 95 9.29 -14.33 22.55
C ARG A 95 9.15 -13.23 21.49
N ASN A 96 10.14 -12.97 20.61
CA ASN A 96 10.09 -11.80 19.72
C ASN A 96 10.67 -12.05 18.32
N GLN A 97 10.01 -12.91 17.51
CA GLN A 97 10.37 -12.98 16.08
C GLN A 97 9.12 -13.16 15.21
N ASP A 98 8.43 -12.07 14.95
CA ASP A 98 7.21 -12.02 14.12
C ASP A 98 7.41 -12.57 12.70
N TRP A 99 8.62 -12.42 12.12
CA TRP A 99 8.91 -12.92 10.79
C TRP A 99 9.01 -14.46 10.69
N MET A 100 9.39 -15.15 11.78
CA MET A 100 9.44 -16.61 11.84
C MET A 100 8.14 -17.25 12.24
N SER A 101 7.17 -16.49 12.75
CA SER A 101 5.88 -17.00 13.22
C SER A 101 5.11 -17.74 12.13
N GLY A 102 5.15 -17.23 10.88
CA GLY A 102 4.55 -17.90 9.73
C GLY A 102 5.20 -19.23 9.38
N LEU A 103 6.53 -19.33 9.45
CA LEU A 103 7.27 -20.57 9.23
C LEU A 103 6.95 -21.59 10.32
N PHE A 104 6.97 -21.19 11.59
CA PHE A 104 6.70 -22.07 12.73
C PHE A 104 5.22 -22.45 12.84
N ALA A 105 4.30 -21.66 12.31
CA ALA A 105 2.89 -22.03 12.23
C ALA A 105 2.64 -23.19 11.26
N SER A 106 3.36 -23.22 10.13
CA SER A 106 3.25 -24.29 9.13
C SER A 106 4.16 -25.50 9.39
N HIS A 107 5.35 -25.25 9.96
CA HIS A 107 6.39 -26.24 10.25
C HIS A 107 6.88 -26.13 11.71
N PRO A 108 6.07 -26.51 12.71
CA PRO A 108 6.41 -26.27 14.11
C PRO A 108 7.68 -27.03 14.53
N PRO A 109 8.69 -26.32 15.05
CA PRO A 109 9.85 -26.97 15.63
C PRO A 109 9.45 -27.70 16.92
N SER A 110 10.05 -28.85 17.14
CA SER A 110 9.79 -29.59 18.36
C SER A 110 11.00 -30.45 18.78
N GLN A 111 11.16 -30.68 20.08
CA GLN A 111 12.18 -31.58 20.60
C GLN A 111 12.02 -33.00 20.03
N GLU A 112 10.79 -33.43 19.75
CA GLU A 112 10.54 -34.71 19.10
C GLU A 112 11.19 -34.81 17.70
N ARG A 113 11.14 -33.74 16.89
CA ARG A 113 11.82 -33.70 15.59
C ARG A 113 13.34 -33.77 15.76
N VAL A 114 13.90 -33.04 16.70
CA VAL A 114 15.33 -33.12 17.02
C VAL A 114 15.76 -34.57 17.36
N ASP A 115 14.97 -35.26 18.20
CA ASP A 115 15.28 -36.62 18.63
C ASP A 115 15.11 -37.65 17.49
N ASN A 116 14.12 -37.46 16.62
CA ASN A 116 13.94 -38.29 15.43
C ASN A 116 15.05 -38.06 14.41
N ASN A 117 15.45 -36.82 14.17
CA ASN A 117 16.56 -36.50 13.29
C ASN A 117 17.88 -37.09 13.79
N ARG A 118 18.15 -37.09 15.12
CA ARG A 118 19.29 -37.79 15.72
C ARG A 118 19.27 -39.31 15.43
N LYS A 119 18.10 -39.94 15.52
CA LYS A 119 17.95 -41.36 15.21
C LYS A 119 18.21 -41.66 13.74
N THR A 120 17.73 -40.77 12.84
CA THR A 120 17.96 -40.88 11.41
C THR A 120 19.44 -40.66 11.07
N ALA A 121 20.09 -39.63 11.64
CA ALA A 121 21.50 -39.36 11.42
C ALA A 121 22.41 -40.56 11.77
N ARG A 122 22.12 -41.28 12.89
CA ARG A 122 22.88 -42.49 13.31
C ARG A 122 22.78 -43.66 12.33
N LYS A 123 21.77 -43.67 11.42
CA LYS A 123 21.59 -44.71 10.40
C LYS A 123 22.22 -44.36 9.07
N LEU A 124 22.69 -43.14 8.91
CA LEU A 124 23.34 -42.63 7.72
C LEU A 124 24.87 -42.64 7.89
N PRO A 125 25.65 -42.62 6.81
CA PRO A 125 27.08 -42.48 6.88
C PRO A 125 27.50 -41.27 7.72
N GLU A 126 28.49 -41.46 8.61
CA GLU A 126 29.01 -40.39 9.45
C GLU A 126 29.92 -39.45 8.63
N GLY A 127 29.87 -38.17 8.96
CA GLY A 127 30.63 -37.11 8.32
C GLY A 127 30.02 -36.60 7.04
N GLY A 128 30.78 -35.83 6.31
CA GLY A 128 30.36 -35.12 5.12
C GLY A 128 30.64 -33.62 5.20
N GLU A 129 30.37 -32.89 4.12
CA GLU A 129 30.58 -31.44 4.07
C GLU A 129 29.49 -30.71 4.85
N THR A 130 29.83 -29.83 5.78
CA THR A 130 28.86 -28.97 6.45
C THR A 130 28.51 -27.73 5.61
N GLY A 131 29.30 -27.42 4.58
CA GLY A 131 29.15 -26.22 3.77
C GLY A 131 29.48 -24.91 4.51
N ARG A 132 29.87 -24.98 5.79
CA ARG A 132 30.07 -23.83 6.68
C ARG A 132 31.07 -22.83 6.12
N GLU A 133 32.23 -23.29 5.70
CA GLU A 133 33.28 -22.41 5.16
C GLU A 133 32.80 -21.71 3.88
N ARG A 134 32.22 -22.47 2.97
CA ARG A 134 31.66 -21.94 1.72
C ARG A 134 30.55 -20.91 2.01
N TYR A 135 29.64 -21.20 2.93
CA TYR A 135 28.60 -20.27 3.39
C TYR A 135 29.23 -19.00 3.99
N GLN A 136 30.23 -19.17 4.87
CA GLN A 136 30.90 -18.03 5.50
C GLN A 136 31.64 -17.15 4.49
N GLN A 137 32.28 -17.73 3.49
CA GLN A 137 32.94 -17.00 2.41
C GLN A 137 31.92 -16.27 1.52
N LYS A 138 30.86 -16.96 1.10
CA LYS A 138 29.80 -16.37 0.24
C LYS A 138 29.00 -15.28 0.92
N THR A 139 28.81 -15.35 2.23
CA THR A 139 28.08 -14.37 3.03
C THR A 139 28.94 -13.33 3.72
N ALA A 140 30.29 -13.42 3.56
CA ALA A 140 31.24 -12.51 4.23
C ALA A 140 30.95 -11.04 3.92
N TYR A 141 30.64 -10.72 2.65
CA TYR A 141 30.25 -9.37 2.24
C TYR A 141 28.99 -8.91 2.98
N LEU A 142 27.93 -9.70 2.99
CA LEU A 142 26.66 -9.35 3.65
C LEU A 142 26.85 -9.07 5.14
N ARG A 143 27.63 -9.92 5.83
CA ARG A 143 27.96 -9.71 7.25
C ARG A 143 28.78 -8.45 7.49
N ARG A 144 29.72 -8.15 6.56
CA ARG A 144 30.52 -6.93 6.66
C ARG A 144 29.68 -5.66 6.51
N VAL A 145 28.67 -5.67 5.62
CA VAL A 145 27.85 -4.49 5.35
C VAL A 145 26.59 -4.39 6.22
N GLN A 146 26.19 -5.46 6.90
CA GLN A 146 25.02 -5.46 7.78
C GLN A 146 24.99 -4.27 8.75
N PRO A 147 26.08 -3.94 9.49
CA PRO A 147 26.06 -2.78 10.39
C PRO A 147 25.83 -1.43 9.66
N ALA A 148 26.15 -1.36 8.36
CA ALA A 148 25.88 -0.15 7.57
C ALA A 148 24.37 0.02 7.33
N TYR A 149 23.67 -1.07 7.01
CA TYR A 149 22.21 -1.03 6.83
C TYR A 149 21.48 -0.80 8.16
N GLU A 150 21.95 -1.39 9.26
CA GLU A 150 21.43 -1.11 10.60
C GLU A 150 21.55 0.39 10.95
N ALA A 151 22.71 0.98 10.68
CA ALA A 151 22.92 2.43 10.87
C ALA A 151 22.05 3.27 9.92
N TYR A 152 21.80 2.81 8.70
CA TYR A 152 20.91 3.46 7.76
C TYR A 152 19.45 3.42 8.25
N ASP A 153 18.97 2.29 8.75
CA ASP A 153 17.62 2.16 9.32
C ASP A 153 17.44 3.09 10.55
N GLU A 154 18.48 3.17 11.41
CA GLU A 154 18.49 4.12 12.53
C GLU A 154 18.49 5.58 12.03
N ALA A 155 19.17 5.88 10.92
CA ALA A 155 19.14 7.23 10.33
C ALA A 155 17.77 7.58 9.80
N GLN A 156 17.10 6.66 9.11
CA GLN A 156 15.72 6.86 8.63
C GLN A 156 14.75 7.07 9.78
N LYS A 157 14.86 6.26 10.84
CA LYS A 157 14.05 6.41 12.04
C LYS A 157 14.28 7.76 12.73
N ALA A 158 15.53 8.18 12.88
CA ALA A 158 15.85 9.48 13.45
C ALA A 158 15.27 10.64 12.61
N LEU A 159 15.25 10.49 11.28
CA LEU A 159 14.65 11.47 10.38
C LEU A 159 13.11 11.53 10.55
N ALA A 160 12.45 10.38 10.65
CA ALA A 160 11.01 10.29 10.92
C ALA A 160 10.64 10.89 12.29
N ASP A 161 11.54 10.80 13.28
CA ASP A 161 11.41 11.40 14.62
C ASP A 161 11.77 12.90 14.63
N ASP A 162 11.98 13.56 13.47
CA ASP A 162 12.42 14.96 13.34
C ASP A 162 13.75 15.27 14.04
N LYS A 163 14.72 14.33 13.96
CA LYS A 163 16.07 14.44 14.55
C LYS A 163 17.16 14.43 13.46
N PRO A 164 17.23 15.44 12.58
CA PRO A 164 18.11 15.40 11.40
C PRO A 164 19.60 15.34 11.73
N ALA A 165 20.04 15.86 12.88
CA ALA A 165 21.44 15.77 13.31
C ALA A 165 21.82 14.32 13.65
N GLN A 166 20.96 13.60 14.36
CA GLN A 166 21.15 12.19 14.68
C GLN A 166 21.09 11.33 13.41
N ALA A 167 20.15 11.64 12.50
CA ALA A 167 20.07 10.98 11.20
C ALA A 167 21.39 11.12 10.40
N GLN A 168 21.95 12.33 10.37
CA GLN A 168 23.24 12.59 9.69
C GLN A 168 24.40 11.79 10.32
N GLU A 169 24.45 11.70 11.65
CA GLU A 169 25.48 10.93 12.37
C GLU A 169 25.41 9.45 11.98
N LYS A 170 24.20 8.86 12.03
CA LYS A 170 23.98 7.44 11.69
C LYS A 170 24.27 7.16 10.22
N LEU A 171 23.84 8.04 9.34
CA LEU A 171 24.15 7.94 7.91
C LEU A 171 25.66 8.02 7.63
N ASN A 172 26.41 8.84 8.36
CA ASN A 172 27.86 8.89 8.24
C ASN A 172 28.51 7.56 8.64
N GLN A 173 27.97 6.87 9.66
CA GLN A 173 28.43 5.52 10.06
C GLN A 173 28.16 4.53 8.93
N ALA A 174 26.98 4.55 8.32
CA ALA A 174 26.63 3.69 7.19
C ALA A 174 27.56 3.91 5.99
N LEU A 175 27.79 5.16 5.59
CA LEU A 175 28.66 5.55 4.48
C LEU A 175 30.15 5.23 4.73
N ALA A 176 30.58 5.18 5.99
CA ALA A 176 31.95 4.79 6.33
C ALA A 176 32.22 3.29 6.07
N ILE A 177 31.19 2.44 6.22
CA ILE A 177 31.27 1.00 6.01
C ILE A 177 31.04 0.63 4.53
N GLU A 178 30.01 1.22 3.91
CA GLU A 178 29.66 0.97 2.49
C GLU A 178 29.45 2.29 1.74
N PRO A 179 30.54 2.89 1.22
CA PRO A 179 30.50 4.22 0.59
C PRO A 179 29.87 4.22 -0.82
N ARG A 180 29.56 3.05 -1.36
CA ARG A 180 28.98 2.92 -2.72
C ARG A 180 27.51 2.51 -2.74
N GLU A 181 26.86 2.51 -1.59
CA GLU A 181 25.45 2.19 -1.51
C GLU A 181 24.59 3.38 -1.95
N ALA A 182 23.80 3.17 -3.00
CA ALA A 182 22.97 4.22 -3.59
C ALA A 182 21.96 4.80 -2.60
N LEU A 183 21.27 3.95 -1.82
CA LEU A 183 20.28 4.36 -0.82
C LEU A 183 20.86 5.31 0.23
N PHE A 184 22.14 5.14 0.60
CA PHE A 184 22.79 6.01 1.58
C PHE A 184 23.05 7.40 1.00
N HIS A 185 23.37 7.49 -0.30
CA HIS A 185 23.53 8.76 -0.99
C HIS A 185 22.20 9.44 -1.26
N ASP A 186 21.13 8.70 -1.49
CA ASP A 186 19.77 9.26 -1.61
C ASP A 186 19.36 9.92 -0.28
N LEU A 187 19.48 9.20 0.84
CA LEU A 187 19.18 9.76 2.16
C LEU A 187 20.09 10.96 2.50
N GLN A 188 21.36 10.94 2.08
CA GLN A 188 22.24 12.10 2.23
C GLN A 188 21.74 13.30 1.43
N GLY A 189 21.25 13.07 0.24
CA GLY A 189 20.59 14.08 -0.60
C GLY A 189 19.37 14.67 0.11
N ASP A 190 18.52 13.83 0.68
CA ASP A 190 17.32 14.27 1.42
C ASP A 190 17.69 15.13 2.63
N LEU A 191 18.69 14.74 3.41
CA LEU A 191 19.17 15.53 4.55
C LEU A 191 19.76 16.88 4.11
N TYR A 192 20.44 16.95 2.97
CA TYR A 192 20.91 18.23 2.43
C TYR A 192 19.74 19.07 1.90
N ALA A 193 18.73 18.47 1.26
CA ALA A 193 17.55 19.17 0.78
C ALA A 193 16.74 19.78 1.93
N LEU A 194 16.52 19.05 3.02
CA LEU A 194 15.88 19.54 4.25
C LEU A 194 16.62 20.77 4.82
N ASN A 195 17.95 20.76 4.76
CA ASN A 195 18.79 21.88 5.19
C ASN A 195 18.95 22.96 4.12
N LYS A 196 18.16 22.95 3.04
CA LYS A 196 18.21 23.90 1.91
C LYS A 196 19.60 24.01 1.24
N LYS A 197 20.40 22.94 1.31
CA LYS A 197 21.71 22.84 0.67
C LYS A 197 21.57 22.17 -0.70
N THR A 198 20.84 22.81 -1.59
CA THR A 198 20.36 22.24 -2.88
C THR A 198 21.49 21.69 -3.75
N ASP A 199 22.63 22.38 -3.87
CA ASP A 199 23.76 21.87 -4.68
C ASP A 199 24.38 20.60 -4.09
N LYS A 200 24.44 20.49 -2.74
CA LYS A 200 24.93 19.27 -2.06
C LYS A 200 23.94 18.13 -2.21
N ALA A 201 22.63 18.41 -2.12
CA ALA A 201 21.58 17.44 -2.36
C ALA A 201 21.70 16.88 -3.79
N LEU A 202 21.80 17.77 -4.79
CA LEU A 202 21.96 17.38 -6.18
C LEU A 202 23.18 16.49 -6.42
N ALA A 203 24.34 16.86 -5.82
CA ALA A 203 25.56 16.06 -5.92
C ALA A 203 25.41 14.67 -5.27
N SER A 204 24.61 14.55 -4.19
CA SER A 204 24.35 13.27 -3.51
C SER A 204 23.43 12.38 -4.36
N TYR A 205 22.34 12.92 -4.92
CA TYR A 205 21.48 12.15 -5.83
C TYR A 205 22.23 11.72 -7.11
N GLN A 206 23.13 12.55 -7.63
CA GLN A 206 23.98 12.15 -8.75
C GLN A 206 24.92 10.99 -8.40
N LYS A 207 25.39 10.90 -7.14
CA LYS A 207 26.16 9.75 -6.68
C LYS A 207 25.29 8.51 -6.57
N ALA A 208 24.07 8.63 -6.00
CA ALA A 208 23.11 7.55 -5.92
C ALA A 208 22.84 6.94 -7.30
N ILE A 209 22.49 7.80 -8.28
CA ILE A 209 22.24 7.38 -9.68
C ILE A 209 23.47 6.71 -10.29
N ARG A 210 24.69 7.16 -9.97
CA ARG A 210 25.91 6.54 -10.49
C ARG A 210 26.11 5.11 -9.94
N TYR A 211 25.72 4.86 -8.70
CA TYR A 211 25.87 3.56 -8.06
C TYR A 211 24.70 2.62 -8.39
N ASP A 212 23.51 3.14 -8.51
CA ASP A 212 22.32 2.40 -8.99
C ASP A 212 21.49 3.27 -9.96
N PRO A 213 21.80 3.21 -11.27
CA PRO A 213 21.05 3.96 -12.28
C PRO A 213 19.63 3.41 -12.52
N GLY A 214 19.34 2.18 -12.07
CA GLY A 214 18.05 1.51 -12.20
C GLY A 214 17.07 1.85 -11.09
N PHE A 215 17.46 2.59 -10.08
CA PHE A 215 16.57 2.97 -8.99
C PHE A 215 15.96 4.36 -9.22
N PHE A 216 14.64 4.41 -9.30
CA PHE A 216 13.87 5.60 -9.71
C PHE A 216 14.08 6.82 -8.80
N TYR A 217 14.32 6.60 -7.50
CA TYR A 217 14.24 7.65 -6.47
C TYR A 217 15.29 8.75 -6.66
N GLY A 218 16.55 8.38 -6.92
CA GLY A 218 17.61 9.34 -7.19
C GLY A 218 17.27 10.26 -8.38
N HIS A 219 16.68 9.71 -9.46
CA HIS A 219 16.22 10.48 -10.61
C HIS A 219 15.06 11.42 -10.26
N LEU A 220 14.08 10.96 -9.48
CA LEU A 220 12.96 11.76 -8.99
C LEU A 220 13.45 12.96 -8.19
N ARG A 221 14.28 12.71 -7.19
CA ARG A 221 14.77 13.75 -6.28
C ARG A 221 15.72 14.74 -6.99
N LYS A 222 16.56 14.23 -7.90
CA LYS A 222 17.37 15.08 -8.77
C LYS A 222 16.48 16.00 -9.61
N GLY A 223 15.45 15.46 -10.27
CA GLY A 223 14.51 16.24 -11.07
C GLY A 223 13.77 17.28 -10.24
N GLN A 224 13.37 16.97 -9.00
CA GLN A 224 12.80 17.94 -8.08
C GLN A 224 13.76 19.09 -7.77
N MET A 225 15.02 18.79 -7.42
CA MET A 225 16.03 19.82 -7.13
C MET A 225 16.32 20.70 -8.34
N GLU A 226 16.38 20.12 -9.53
CA GLU A 226 16.56 20.84 -10.79
C GLU A 226 15.37 21.77 -11.07
N TYR A 227 14.14 21.31 -10.79
CA TYR A 227 12.94 22.15 -10.88
C TYR A 227 13.01 23.37 -9.93
N GLU A 228 13.39 23.14 -8.67
CA GLU A 228 13.55 24.20 -7.67
C GLU A 228 14.62 25.22 -8.05
N LEU A 229 15.68 24.77 -8.73
CA LEU A 229 16.72 25.63 -9.29
C LEU A 229 16.33 26.28 -10.63
N ASN A 230 15.10 26.14 -11.08
CA ASN A 230 14.60 26.61 -12.38
C ASN A 230 15.35 26.00 -13.59
N ARG A 231 16.00 24.86 -13.42
CA ARG A 231 16.67 24.09 -14.49
C ARG A 231 15.66 23.15 -15.16
N TYR A 232 14.69 23.71 -15.88
CA TYR A 232 13.49 22.99 -16.30
C TYR A 232 13.74 21.86 -17.31
N SER A 233 14.66 22.03 -18.26
CA SER A 233 14.98 20.98 -19.24
C SER A 233 15.69 19.78 -18.58
N PRO A 234 16.73 19.94 -17.75
CA PRO A 234 17.28 18.84 -16.96
C PRO A 234 16.26 18.19 -16.03
N ALA A 235 15.40 19.00 -15.36
CA ALA A 235 14.36 18.48 -14.49
C ALA A 235 13.40 17.54 -15.25
N LYS A 236 12.96 17.94 -16.44
CA LYS A 236 12.08 17.12 -17.29
C LYS A 236 12.75 15.80 -17.68
N GLU A 237 14.03 15.83 -18.04
CA GLU A 237 14.80 14.63 -18.38
C GLU A 237 14.89 13.66 -17.18
N SER A 238 15.30 14.18 -16.02
CA SER A 238 15.41 13.37 -14.80
C SER A 238 14.08 12.78 -14.37
N LEU A 239 12.98 13.56 -14.42
CA LEU A 239 11.63 13.08 -14.06
C LEU A 239 11.10 12.04 -15.04
N ASN A 240 11.35 12.19 -16.35
CA ASN A 240 10.97 11.19 -17.34
C ASN A 240 11.72 9.87 -17.09
N THR A 241 13.03 9.93 -16.85
CA THR A 241 13.81 8.72 -16.49
C THR A 241 13.24 8.04 -15.23
N SER A 242 12.88 8.84 -14.22
CA SER A 242 12.23 8.30 -13.03
C SER A 242 10.92 7.59 -13.36
N LEU A 243 10.06 8.14 -14.23
CA LEU A 243 8.80 7.51 -14.65
C LEU A 243 8.99 6.24 -15.47
N GLU A 244 10.02 6.19 -16.32
CA GLU A 244 10.36 4.98 -17.07
C GLU A 244 10.74 3.82 -16.15
N LEU A 245 11.42 4.13 -15.03
CA LEU A 245 11.80 3.16 -14.00
C LEU A 245 10.62 2.81 -13.09
N MET A 246 9.89 3.80 -12.59
CA MET A 246 8.73 3.64 -11.72
C MET A 246 7.77 4.83 -11.83
N PRO A 247 6.52 4.64 -12.27
CA PRO A 247 5.50 5.69 -12.28
C PRO A 247 5.15 6.12 -10.84
N THR A 248 5.34 7.41 -10.54
CA THR A 248 5.02 8.00 -9.22
C THR A 248 4.15 9.23 -9.36
N ALA A 249 3.29 9.48 -8.38
CA ALA A 249 2.46 10.68 -8.33
C ALA A 249 3.31 11.96 -8.28
N GLU A 250 4.44 11.91 -7.57
CA GLU A 250 5.37 13.02 -7.46
C GLU A 250 5.99 13.41 -8.81
N ALA A 251 6.46 12.43 -9.58
CA ALA A 251 7.04 12.68 -10.89
C ALA A 251 6.00 13.25 -11.87
N HIS A 252 4.80 12.67 -11.89
CA HIS A 252 3.69 13.21 -12.67
C HIS A 252 3.30 14.63 -12.24
N TYR A 253 3.19 14.88 -10.94
CA TYR A 253 2.88 16.24 -10.44
C TYR A 253 3.91 17.27 -10.89
N LEU A 254 5.21 16.97 -10.74
CA LEU A 254 6.29 17.87 -11.14
C LEU A 254 6.33 18.11 -12.66
N LEU A 255 6.09 17.07 -13.46
CA LEU A 255 5.95 17.20 -14.92
C LEU A 255 4.73 18.04 -15.30
N GLY A 256 3.62 17.87 -14.58
CA GLY A 256 2.44 18.72 -14.74
C GLY A 256 2.73 20.19 -14.45
N MET A 257 3.48 20.46 -13.37
CA MET A 257 3.94 21.81 -13.03
C MET A 257 4.88 22.40 -14.11
N LEU A 258 5.78 21.59 -14.66
CA LEU A 258 6.65 22.00 -15.77
C LEU A 258 5.85 22.33 -17.03
N ALA A 259 4.92 21.47 -17.42
CA ALA A 259 4.05 21.69 -18.58
C ALA A 259 3.19 22.94 -18.42
N LYS A 260 2.58 23.14 -17.24
CA LYS A 260 1.80 24.35 -16.90
C LYS A 260 2.64 25.61 -17.05
N ARG A 261 3.88 25.59 -16.58
CA ARG A 261 4.81 26.72 -16.69
C ARG A 261 5.22 27.00 -18.14
N GLN A 262 5.31 25.97 -18.97
CA GLN A 262 5.59 26.09 -20.41
C GLN A 262 4.36 26.52 -21.23
N GLY A 263 3.19 26.63 -20.61
CA GLY A 263 1.93 26.97 -21.27
C GLY A 263 1.23 25.77 -21.93
N ASP A 264 1.79 24.57 -21.82
CA ASP A 264 1.16 23.34 -22.33
C ASP A 264 0.08 22.85 -21.37
N GLN A 265 -1.10 23.45 -21.49
CA GLN A 265 -2.24 23.14 -20.63
C GLN A 265 -2.75 21.70 -20.81
N ALA A 266 -2.59 21.12 -22.01
CA ALA A 266 -3.05 19.77 -22.29
C ALA A 266 -2.18 18.74 -21.57
N ALA A 267 -0.85 18.83 -21.74
CA ALA A 267 0.09 17.96 -21.03
C ALA A 267 0.02 18.15 -19.50
N ALA A 268 -0.12 19.41 -19.03
CA ALA A 268 -0.28 19.69 -17.60
C ALA A 268 -1.50 18.97 -17.02
N MET A 269 -2.65 19.06 -17.69
CA MET A 269 -3.89 18.42 -17.28
C MET A 269 -3.77 16.89 -17.24
N GLU A 270 -3.13 16.28 -18.22
CA GLU A 270 -2.89 14.83 -18.29
C GLU A 270 -2.04 14.37 -17.11
N HIS A 271 -0.92 15.03 -16.87
CA HIS A 271 -0.03 14.69 -15.75
C HIS A 271 -0.70 14.88 -14.40
N PHE A 272 -1.44 15.97 -14.16
CA PHE A 272 -2.15 16.19 -12.91
C PHE A 272 -3.27 15.16 -12.70
N LYS A 273 -4.02 14.79 -13.74
CA LYS A 273 -5.04 13.73 -13.61
C LYS A 273 -4.44 12.38 -13.24
N THR A 274 -3.26 12.05 -13.76
CA THR A 274 -2.55 10.84 -13.40
C THR A 274 -2.08 10.88 -11.94
N ALA A 275 -1.45 11.98 -11.52
CA ALA A 275 -1.01 12.17 -10.14
C ALA A 275 -2.20 12.13 -9.15
N ALA A 276 -3.35 12.69 -9.54
CA ALA A 276 -4.58 12.75 -8.73
C ALA A 276 -5.22 11.38 -8.43
N GLN A 277 -4.77 10.30 -9.07
CA GLN A 277 -5.22 8.93 -8.78
C GLN A 277 -4.61 8.38 -7.48
N SER A 278 -3.59 9.03 -6.93
CA SER A 278 -2.95 8.65 -5.68
C SER A 278 -3.64 9.29 -4.49
N ASP A 279 -3.82 8.53 -3.39
CA ASP A 279 -4.34 9.04 -2.11
C ASP A 279 -3.30 9.84 -1.30
N SER A 280 -2.09 10.04 -1.86
CA SER A 280 -1.00 10.80 -1.23
C SER A 280 -1.30 12.29 -1.15
N GLU A 281 -0.51 13.02 -0.34
CA GLU A 281 -0.58 14.51 -0.30
C GLU A 281 -0.28 15.13 -1.67
N THR A 282 0.59 14.52 -2.47
CA THR A 282 0.85 14.96 -3.85
C THR A 282 -0.36 14.74 -4.75
N GLY A 283 -1.06 13.62 -4.59
CA GLY A 283 -2.32 13.36 -5.30
C GLY A 283 -3.38 14.41 -4.97
N LYS A 284 -3.55 14.78 -3.71
CA LYS A 284 -4.47 15.87 -3.29
C LYS A 284 -4.10 17.21 -3.93
N LYS A 285 -2.81 17.57 -3.94
CA LYS A 285 -2.34 18.78 -4.64
C LYS A 285 -2.64 18.73 -6.14
N ALA A 286 -2.49 17.57 -6.76
CA ALA A 286 -2.82 17.39 -8.16
C ALA A 286 -4.32 17.54 -8.45
N ILE A 287 -5.20 17.06 -7.55
CA ILE A 287 -6.64 17.33 -7.63
C ILE A 287 -6.92 18.84 -7.63
N ASP A 288 -6.28 19.59 -6.73
CA ASP A 288 -6.47 21.05 -6.68
C ASP A 288 -6.02 21.73 -7.97
N GLU A 289 -4.93 21.28 -8.58
CA GLU A 289 -4.46 21.79 -9.88
C GLU A 289 -5.45 21.47 -11.01
N VAL A 290 -6.01 20.25 -11.05
CA VAL A 290 -7.06 19.87 -12.01
C VAL A 290 -8.28 20.77 -11.84
N VAL A 291 -8.73 20.98 -10.60
CA VAL A 291 -9.86 21.88 -10.30
C VAL A 291 -9.57 23.30 -10.78
N GLN A 292 -8.40 23.85 -10.47
CA GLN A 292 -8.02 25.21 -10.89
C GLN A 292 -8.01 25.37 -12.41
N MET A 293 -7.65 24.33 -13.16
CA MET A 293 -7.57 24.39 -14.61
C MET A 293 -8.91 24.18 -15.32
N ASP A 294 -9.84 23.46 -14.71
CA ASP A 294 -11.08 22.99 -15.37
C ASP A 294 -12.37 23.62 -14.82
N LEU A 295 -12.39 24.08 -13.58
CA LEU A 295 -13.62 24.53 -12.90
C LEU A 295 -14.37 25.62 -13.66
N GLU A 296 -13.68 26.62 -14.19
CA GLU A 296 -14.34 27.73 -14.91
C GLU A 296 -14.98 27.28 -16.22
N LYS A 297 -14.48 26.20 -16.83
CA LYS A 297 -15.04 25.61 -18.06
C LYS A 297 -16.16 24.62 -17.77
N ASN A 298 -16.03 23.85 -16.71
CA ASN A 298 -16.90 22.74 -16.38
C ASN A 298 -17.34 22.77 -14.89
N PRO A 299 -17.97 23.87 -14.42
CA PRO A 299 -18.28 24.07 -12.99
C PRO A 299 -19.19 22.99 -12.41
N SER A 300 -20.10 22.41 -13.21
CA SER A 300 -21.02 21.36 -12.78
C SER A 300 -20.32 20.04 -12.39
N ASN A 301 -19.07 19.82 -12.81
CA ASN A 301 -18.30 18.65 -12.40
C ASN A 301 -17.82 18.77 -10.94
N TYR A 302 -17.73 19.98 -10.42
CA TYR A 302 -17.13 20.30 -9.12
C TYR A 302 -18.11 20.88 -8.10
N ILE A 303 -19.21 21.45 -8.58
CA ILE A 303 -20.22 22.07 -7.75
C ILE A 303 -21.54 21.36 -8.01
N ALA A 304 -21.93 20.50 -7.07
CA ALA A 304 -23.21 19.81 -7.12
C ALA A 304 -24.35 20.82 -6.93
N SER A 305 -25.45 20.64 -7.66
CA SER A 305 -26.68 21.41 -7.45
C SER A 305 -27.90 20.50 -7.42
N ARG A 306 -28.91 20.92 -6.65
CA ARG A 306 -30.22 20.27 -6.59
C ARG A 306 -31.29 21.27 -6.23
N PRO A 307 -32.55 21.10 -6.70
CA PRO A 307 -33.67 21.86 -6.20
C PRO A 307 -34.06 21.40 -4.78
N ALA A 308 -34.57 22.31 -3.99
CA ALA A 308 -35.20 22.06 -2.70
C ALA A 308 -36.46 22.86 -2.57
N VAL A 309 -37.44 22.43 -1.76
CA VAL A 309 -38.71 23.12 -1.51
C VAL A 309 -38.99 23.15 -0.02
N ASP A 310 -39.48 24.29 0.46
CA ASP A 310 -39.88 24.41 1.85
C ASP A 310 -41.35 23.97 2.07
N LYS A 311 -41.79 23.98 3.33
CA LYS A 311 -43.16 23.59 3.70
C LYS A 311 -44.25 24.51 3.10
N LYS A 312 -43.89 25.70 2.64
CA LYS A 312 -44.78 26.68 2.04
C LYS A 312 -44.79 26.62 0.51
N GLY A 313 -44.05 25.66 -0.07
CA GLY A 313 -43.91 25.48 -1.51
C GLY A 313 -42.87 26.37 -2.17
N ALA A 314 -42.15 27.23 -1.45
CA ALA A 314 -41.10 28.05 -2.04
C ALA A 314 -39.90 27.21 -2.45
N VAL A 315 -39.40 27.41 -3.67
CA VAL A 315 -38.33 26.60 -4.26
C VAL A 315 -36.98 27.32 -4.15
N TRP A 316 -35.95 26.54 -3.78
CA TRP A 316 -34.58 26.97 -3.60
C TRP A 316 -33.67 26.16 -4.52
N ALA A 317 -32.62 26.78 -5.05
CA ALA A 317 -31.48 26.07 -5.59
C ALA A 317 -30.46 25.85 -4.48
N GLN A 318 -30.22 24.58 -4.13
CA GLN A 318 -29.13 24.18 -3.23
C GLN A 318 -27.90 23.79 -4.04
N PHE A 319 -26.72 24.18 -3.59
CA PHE A 319 -25.45 23.85 -4.25
C PHE A 319 -24.36 23.63 -3.21
N LYS A 320 -23.36 22.79 -3.59
CA LYS A 320 -22.28 22.38 -2.71
C LYS A 320 -20.99 22.33 -3.51
N ASN A 321 -19.98 23.08 -3.07
CA ASN A 321 -18.64 22.92 -3.57
C ASN A 321 -18.06 21.58 -3.06
N GLN A 322 -17.75 20.66 -3.98
CA GLN A 322 -17.25 19.32 -3.69
C GLN A 322 -15.70 19.26 -3.67
N THR A 323 -15.03 20.40 -3.88
CA THR A 323 -13.57 20.50 -3.96
C THR A 323 -12.96 21.04 -2.69
N GLY A 324 -11.63 20.93 -2.55
CA GLY A 324 -10.86 21.60 -1.50
C GLY A 324 -10.60 23.10 -1.77
N VAL A 325 -10.84 23.55 -3.01
CA VAL A 325 -10.56 24.92 -3.44
C VAL A 325 -11.80 25.80 -3.23
N ALA A 326 -11.65 26.96 -2.60
CA ALA A 326 -12.74 27.92 -2.43
C ALA A 326 -13.18 28.51 -3.78
N VAL A 327 -14.49 28.66 -3.97
CA VAL A 327 -15.09 29.16 -5.22
C VAL A 327 -16.02 30.34 -4.96
N ARG A 328 -16.22 31.20 -5.96
CA ARG A 328 -17.11 32.37 -5.91
C ARG A 328 -17.76 32.65 -7.26
N ASP A 329 -18.59 33.70 -7.32
CA ASP A 329 -19.28 34.15 -8.53
C ASP A 329 -20.07 33.01 -9.21
N ILE A 330 -20.80 32.23 -8.41
CA ILE A 330 -21.51 31.05 -8.88
C ILE A 330 -22.79 31.47 -9.59
N GLU A 331 -22.95 31.00 -10.82
CA GLU A 331 -24.16 31.14 -11.59
C GLU A 331 -24.91 29.79 -11.64
N ILE A 332 -26.17 29.80 -11.29
CA ILE A 332 -27.04 28.62 -11.25
C ILE A 332 -28.18 28.86 -12.23
N SER A 333 -28.26 28.07 -13.28
CA SER A 333 -29.41 27.99 -14.14
C SER A 333 -30.43 27.04 -13.54
N PHE A 334 -31.71 27.34 -13.73
CA PHE A 334 -32.81 26.46 -13.34
C PHE A 334 -33.89 26.46 -14.41
N MET A 335 -34.50 25.30 -14.59
CA MET A 335 -35.65 25.10 -15.48
C MET A 335 -36.80 24.55 -14.66
N TRP A 336 -38.01 24.99 -15.01
CA TRP A 336 -39.21 24.47 -14.38
C TRP A 336 -40.37 24.38 -15.37
N LEU A 337 -41.29 23.48 -15.08
CA LEU A 337 -42.59 23.41 -15.77
C LEU A 337 -43.60 24.34 -15.05
N ASP A 338 -44.15 25.29 -15.79
CA ASP A 338 -45.23 26.15 -15.27
C ASP A 338 -46.54 25.36 -15.13
N GLU A 339 -47.61 26.03 -14.68
CA GLU A 339 -48.93 25.40 -14.50
C GLU A 339 -49.54 24.90 -15.81
N GLN A 340 -49.14 25.46 -16.94
CA GLN A 340 -49.57 25.08 -18.28
C GLN A 340 -48.68 23.97 -18.87
N GLY A 341 -47.69 23.44 -18.13
CA GLY A 341 -46.76 22.43 -18.57
C GLY A 341 -45.69 22.96 -19.53
N GLN A 342 -45.52 24.28 -19.66
CA GLN A 342 -44.48 24.88 -20.50
C GLN A 342 -43.18 24.98 -19.71
N THR A 343 -42.03 24.67 -20.40
CA THR A 343 -40.73 24.82 -19.80
C THR A 343 -40.34 26.28 -19.72
N ARG A 344 -40.00 26.74 -18.53
CA ARG A 344 -39.45 28.07 -18.24
C ARG A 344 -38.02 27.91 -17.74
N GLN A 345 -37.22 28.95 -17.88
CA GLN A 345 -35.84 28.98 -17.40
C GLN A 345 -35.55 30.31 -16.70
N GLY A 346 -34.58 30.23 -15.77
CA GLY A 346 -34.10 31.41 -15.06
C GLY A 346 -32.65 31.19 -14.61
N VAL A 347 -32.02 32.25 -14.15
CA VAL A 347 -30.66 32.26 -13.67
C VAL A 347 -30.56 32.99 -12.34
N LYS A 348 -29.84 32.48 -11.39
CA LYS A 348 -29.45 33.15 -10.14
C LYS A 348 -27.95 33.18 -9.99
N ARG A 349 -27.43 34.25 -9.38
CA ARG A 349 -26.01 34.42 -9.10
C ARG A 349 -25.78 34.55 -7.61
N ASN A 350 -24.81 33.81 -7.12
CA ASN A 350 -24.27 33.95 -5.77
C ASN A 350 -22.87 34.50 -5.84
N LYS A 351 -22.60 35.63 -5.18
CA LYS A 351 -21.31 36.30 -5.13
C LYS A 351 -20.48 35.91 -3.90
N GLU A 352 -21.08 35.21 -2.95
CA GLU A 352 -20.39 34.77 -1.75
C GLU A 352 -19.35 33.71 -2.07
N THR A 353 -18.28 33.68 -1.28
CA THR A 353 -17.27 32.62 -1.35
C THR A 353 -17.83 31.34 -0.71
N LEU A 354 -17.74 30.25 -1.45
CA LEU A 354 -18.12 28.91 -0.99
C LEU A 354 -16.90 28.09 -0.66
N GLU A 355 -16.77 27.78 0.60
CA GLU A 355 -15.82 26.77 1.06
C GLU A 355 -16.27 25.36 0.70
N GLY A 356 -15.33 24.42 0.64
CA GLY A 356 -15.61 23.03 0.36
C GLY A 356 -16.53 22.37 1.39
N GLY A 357 -17.36 21.44 0.94
CA GLY A 357 -18.11 20.52 1.78
C GLY A 357 -19.43 21.02 2.33
N LYS A 358 -19.77 22.31 2.29
CA LYS A 358 -21.02 22.86 2.83
C LYS A 358 -22.08 23.05 1.75
N TRP A 359 -23.34 22.87 2.12
CA TRP A 359 -24.48 23.23 1.29
C TRP A 359 -24.86 24.69 1.49
N TYR A 360 -25.05 25.39 0.39
CA TYR A 360 -25.56 26.75 0.30
C TYR A 360 -26.91 26.74 -0.46
N GLN A 361 -27.71 27.79 -0.33
CA GLN A 361 -28.97 27.87 -1.04
C GLN A 361 -29.34 29.29 -1.39
N VAL A 362 -30.03 29.45 -2.52
CA VAL A 362 -30.62 30.72 -2.97
C VAL A 362 -32.07 30.51 -3.39
N PRO A 363 -32.99 31.46 -3.09
CA PRO A 363 -34.35 31.37 -3.54
C PRO A 363 -34.40 31.62 -5.05
N ILE A 364 -35.12 30.78 -5.78
CA ILE A 364 -35.24 30.94 -7.24
C ILE A 364 -36.51 31.69 -7.68
N GLY A 365 -37.38 32.04 -6.73
CA GLY A 365 -38.54 32.87 -7.00
C GLY A 365 -39.75 32.10 -7.58
N ILE A 366 -39.78 30.78 -7.39
CA ILE A 366 -40.86 29.89 -7.85
C ILE A 366 -41.52 29.28 -6.61
N SER A 367 -42.81 29.05 -6.71
CA SER A 367 -43.60 28.32 -5.71
C SER A 367 -44.31 27.14 -6.37
N LEU A 368 -44.31 25.99 -5.71
CA LEU A 368 -45.03 24.79 -6.14
C LEU A 368 -46.26 24.59 -5.23
N ALA A 369 -47.41 24.39 -5.83
CA ALA A 369 -48.65 24.06 -5.09
C ALA A 369 -48.53 22.69 -4.41
N ASN A 370 -47.84 21.75 -5.04
CA ASN A 370 -47.55 20.43 -4.50
C ASN A 370 -45.99 20.21 -4.36
N PRO A 371 -45.44 20.30 -3.15
CA PRO A 371 -44.00 20.06 -2.93
C PRO A 371 -43.49 18.69 -3.42
N GLY A 372 -44.34 17.66 -3.47
CA GLY A 372 -44.00 16.32 -3.94
C GLY A 372 -43.60 16.24 -5.42
N GLU A 373 -43.98 17.27 -6.22
CA GLU A 373 -43.65 17.32 -7.65
C GLU A 373 -42.31 17.96 -7.97
N LEU A 374 -41.53 18.38 -6.95
CA LEU A 374 -40.27 19.13 -7.13
C LEU A 374 -39.34 18.50 -8.17
N ASN A 375 -39.02 17.23 -8.01
CA ASN A 375 -38.05 16.54 -8.88
C ASN A 375 -38.55 16.32 -10.32
N ASN A 376 -39.85 16.39 -10.53
CA ASN A 376 -40.47 16.27 -11.86
C ASN A 376 -40.59 17.62 -12.56
N ARG A 377 -40.68 18.71 -11.78
CA ARG A 377 -40.93 20.05 -12.30
C ARG A 377 -39.75 20.99 -12.29
N VAL A 378 -38.72 20.77 -11.44
CA VAL A 378 -37.63 21.72 -11.32
C VAL A 378 -36.27 20.99 -11.48
N ARG A 379 -35.40 21.59 -12.27
CA ARG A 379 -33.99 21.16 -12.41
C ARG A 379 -33.07 22.36 -12.19
N THR A 380 -31.90 22.10 -11.58
CA THR A 380 -30.88 23.13 -11.34
C THR A 380 -29.53 22.63 -11.82
N GLN A 381 -28.71 23.54 -12.35
CA GLN A 381 -27.34 23.25 -12.78
C GLN A 381 -26.46 24.47 -12.55
N VAL A 382 -25.24 24.26 -12.09
CA VAL A 382 -24.25 25.31 -12.02
C VAL A 382 -23.65 25.53 -13.42
N THR A 383 -23.77 26.75 -13.95
CA THR A 383 -23.32 27.10 -15.31
C THR A 383 -22.08 27.95 -15.33
N ALA A 384 -21.75 28.65 -14.24
CA ALA A 384 -20.49 29.35 -14.07
C ALA A 384 -20.05 29.37 -12.62
N ALA A 385 -18.75 29.37 -12.42
CA ALA A 385 -18.08 29.58 -11.13
C ALA A 385 -16.64 30.04 -11.37
N LYS A 386 -16.04 30.72 -10.39
CA LYS A 386 -14.64 31.13 -10.41
C LYS A 386 -13.91 30.66 -9.17
N ILE A 387 -12.62 30.44 -9.29
CA ILE A 387 -11.76 30.23 -8.13
C ILE A 387 -11.73 31.51 -7.29
N ALA A 388 -11.94 31.39 -5.99
CA ALA A 388 -11.74 32.49 -5.05
C ALA A 388 -10.23 32.71 -4.87
N LYS A 389 -9.76 33.91 -5.17
CA LYS A 389 -8.37 34.30 -4.95
C LYS A 389 -8.18 34.82 -3.55
#